data_eb282d110f76c68580e30fde3852ce85
#
_entry.id   eb282d110f76c68580e30fde3852ce85
#
_cell.length_a   1.000
_cell.length_b   1.000
_cell.length_c   1.000
_cell.angle_alpha   90.00
_cell.angle_beta   90.00
_cell.angle_gamma   90.00
#
_symmetry.space_group_name_H-M   'P 1'
#
loop_
_entity.id
_entity.type
_entity.pdbx_description
1 polymer ?
#
loop_
_entity_poly.entity_id
_entity_poly.type
_entity_poly.pdbx_seq_one_letter_code
_entity_poly.pdbx_strand_id
1 'polypeptide(L)'
;MEKQAESQAQPDLYAEQSGIHGLGVFAREPIPAGAFVIECRGILRHKDEIVEGMRALQIGPETYLAEDPENPRLDDYINHSCDPNLGFRDGSTRLYALRAIASKEELFWDYRTSINEAGWEIGCTCGASNCLGKIQSYCDLPASERERLCGIVLEYLR
;
A
#
# COMPACT_ATOMS: atom_id res chain seq x y z
N MET A 1 -22.07 7.71 25.58
CA MET A 1 -21.59 6.32 25.39
C MET A 1 -20.50 6.36 24.33
N GLU A 2 -19.25 6.41 24.76
CA GLU A 2 -18.10 6.29 23.87
C GLU A 2 -18.06 4.86 23.31
N LYS A 3 -18.20 4.72 22.00
CA LYS A 3 -17.86 3.48 21.33
C LYS A 3 -16.35 3.28 21.52
N GLN A 4 -15.98 2.38 22.41
CA GLN A 4 -14.63 1.84 22.46
C GLN A 4 -14.35 1.29 21.06
N ALA A 5 -13.36 1.89 20.37
CA ALA A 5 -12.81 1.31 19.17
C ALA A 5 -12.20 -0.03 19.58
N GLU A 6 -12.89 -1.11 19.27
CA GLU A 6 -12.30 -2.45 19.35
C GLU A 6 -11.01 -2.41 18.51
N SER A 7 -9.89 -2.63 19.19
CA SER A 7 -8.61 -2.84 18.56
C SER A 7 -8.76 -4.06 17.67
N GLN A 8 -9.04 -3.83 16.38
CA GLN A 8 -9.11 -4.93 15.42
C GLN A 8 -7.72 -5.55 15.34
N ALA A 9 -7.62 -6.83 15.73
CA ALA A 9 -6.40 -7.58 15.64
C ALA A 9 -6.01 -7.73 14.15
N GLN A 10 -4.71 -7.63 13.85
CA GLN A 10 -4.20 -7.91 12.52
C GLN A 10 -4.53 -9.36 12.16
N PRO A 11 -5.07 -9.63 10.96
CA PRO A 11 -5.30 -11.00 10.50
C PRO A 11 -3.99 -11.78 10.34
N ASP A 12 -4.08 -13.10 10.30
CA ASP A 12 -2.92 -13.97 10.05
C ASP A 12 -2.49 -13.86 8.58
N LEU A 13 -1.29 -13.34 8.36
CA LEU A 13 -0.69 -13.08 7.05
C LEU A 13 0.63 -13.83 6.92
N TYR A 14 1.03 -14.14 5.69
CA TYR A 14 2.32 -14.77 5.41
C TYR A 14 2.91 -14.28 4.09
N ALA A 15 4.25 -14.36 3.97
CA ALA A 15 4.95 -14.04 2.73
C ALA A 15 5.23 -15.31 1.94
N GLU A 16 5.07 -15.23 0.61
CA GLU A 16 5.35 -16.31 -0.34
C GLU A 16 5.77 -15.71 -1.68
N GLN A 17 6.30 -16.53 -2.59
CA GLN A 17 6.62 -16.11 -3.95
C GLN A 17 5.38 -15.54 -4.65
N SER A 18 5.47 -14.30 -5.09
CA SER A 18 4.40 -13.64 -5.86
C SER A 18 4.43 -14.04 -7.33
N GLY A 19 3.25 -14.12 -7.95
CA GLY A 19 3.14 -14.25 -9.40
C GLY A 19 3.43 -12.95 -10.16
N ILE A 20 3.57 -11.82 -9.44
CA ILE A 20 3.79 -10.49 -10.04
C ILE A 20 5.25 -10.06 -9.88
N HIS A 21 5.75 -10.01 -8.64
CA HIS A 21 7.12 -9.57 -8.37
C HIS A 21 7.61 -10.10 -7.02
N GLY A 22 8.76 -10.79 -7.03
CA GLY A 22 9.47 -11.23 -5.84
C GLY A 22 8.57 -11.94 -4.81
N LEU A 23 8.67 -11.55 -3.54
CA LEU A 23 7.76 -11.98 -2.50
C LEU A 23 6.49 -11.13 -2.53
N GLY A 24 5.37 -11.74 -2.16
CA GLY A 24 4.11 -11.09 -1.89
C GLY A 24 3.59 -11.47 -0.50
N VAL A 25 2.54 -10.82 -0.06
CA VAL A 25 1.87 -11.10 1.21
C VAL A 25 0.48 -11.65 0.94
N PHE A 26 0.14 -12.70 1.65
CA PHE A 26 -1.09 -13.49 1.42
C PHE A 26 -1.90 -13.59 2.71
N ALA A 27 -3.22 -13.63 2.56
CA ALA A 27 -4.13 -13.91 3.66
C ALA A 27 -4.15 -15.40 3.97
N ARG A 28 -3.92 -15.80 5.23
CA ARG A 28 -4.05 -17.20 5.63
C ARG A 28 -5.51 -17.63 5.72
N GLU A 29 -6.37 -16.73 6.15
CA GLU A 29 -7.81 -16.91 6.29
C GLU A 29 -8.57 -15.79 5.57
N PRO A 30 -9.88 -15.96 5.28
CA PRO A 30 -10.67 -14.90 4.68
C PRO A 30 -10.70 -13.62 5.53
N ILE A 31 -10.59 -12.47 4.88
CA ILE A 31 -10.66 -11.14 5.52
C ILE A 31 -11.93 -10.44 5.01
N PRO A 32 -12.82 -9.99 5.88
CA PRO A 32 -14.03 -9.30 5.46
C PRO A 32 -13.73 -7.89 4.91
N ALA A 33 -14.57 -7.39 4.01
CA ALA A 33 -14.51 -6.04 3.51
C ALA A 33 -14.54 -5.02 4.67
N GLY A 34 -13.71 -3.99 4.61
CA GLY A 34 -13.61 -2.92 5.61
C GLY A 34 -12.77 -3.27 6.84
N ALA A 35 -12.31 -4.52 6.99
CA ALA A 35 -11.47 -4.90 8.12
C ALA A 35 -10.08 -4.25 8.05
N PHE A 36 -9.52 -3.91 9.21
CA PHE A 36 -8.10 -3.59 9.34
C PHE A 36 -7.27 -4.82 8.95
N VAL A 37 -6.22 -4.60 8.17
CA VAL A 37 -5.35 -5.68 7.69
C VAL A 37 -3.95 -5.57 8.24
N ILE A 38 -3.27 -4.44 8.01
CA ILE A 38 -1.89 -4.25 8.43
C ILE A 38 -1.57 -2.75 8.52
N GLU A 39 -0.65 -2.40 9.39
CA GLU A 39 -0.11 -1.04 9.48
C GLU A 39 1.28 -0.99 8.85
N CYS A 40 1.47 -0.10 7.88
CA CYS A 40 2.78 0.15 7.32
C CYS A 40 3.63 0.92 8.34
N ARG A 41 4.79 0.36 8.67
CA ARG A 41 5.75 0.92 9.62
C ARG A 41 7.15 0.87 9.02
N GLY A 42 8.04 1.60 9.62
CA GLY A 42 9.44 1.61 9.17
C GLY A 42 10.27 2.64 9.93
N ILE A 43 11.46 2.87 9.44
CA ILE A 43 12.36 3.90 9.94
C ILE A 43 11.99 5.21 9.26
N LEU A 44 11.70 6.24 10.07
CA LEU A 44 11.40 7.58 9.54
C LEU A 44 12.65 8.16 8.87
N ARG A 45 12.50 8.57 7.61
CA ARG A 45 13.56 9.13 6.79
C ARG A 45 13.12 10.41 6.09
N HIS A 46 14.05 11.33 5.91
CA HIS A 46 13.88 12.43 4.97
C HIS A 46 14.13 11.93 3.53
N LYS A 47 13.51 12.57 2.53
CA LYS A 47 13.64 12.15 1.12
C LYS A 47 15.09 12.04 0.64
N ASP A 48 15.97 12.90 1.12
CA ASP A 48 17.40 12.90 0.73
C ASP A 48 18.15 11.64 1.23
N GLU A 49 17.57 10.91 2.16
CA GLU A 49 18.11 9.65 2.69
C GLU A 49 17.60 8.42 1.92
N ILE A 50 16.63 8.61 1.02
CA ILE A 50 16.07 7.52 0.21
C ILE A 50 16.98 7.27 -0.98
N VAL A 51 17.47 6.05 -1.12
CA VAL A 51 18.37 5.63 -2.18
C VAL A 51 17.68 4.61 -3.09
N GLU A 52 18.19 4.49 -4.32
CA GLU A 52 17.71 3.52 -5.29
C GLU A 52 17.71 2.09 -4.70
N GLY A 53 16.61 1.37 -4.90
CA GLY A 53 16.43 0.01 -4.38
C GLY A 53 15.92 -0.08 -2.94
N MET A 54 15.87 1.00 -2.19
CA MET A 54 15.27 1.03 -0.86
C MET A 54 13.75 0.95 -0.95
N ARG A 55 13.14 0.04 -0.20
CA ARG A 55 11.68 0.02 -0.04
C ARG A 55 11.30 1.11 0.95
N ALA A 56 10.47 2.03 0.50
CA ALA A 56 10.02 3.13 1.33
C ALA A 56 8.62 3.60 0.94
N LEU A 57 7.80 3.88 1.94
CA LEU A 57 6.47 4.46 1.80
C LEU A 57 6.56 5.96 2.02
N GLN A 58 6.25 6.77 1.03
CA GLN A 58 6.13 8.22 1.21
C GLN A 58 4.89 8.56 2.04
N ILE A 59 5.06 9.27 3.13
CA ILE A 59 3.99 9.64 4.07
C ILE A 59 3.80 11.15 4.21
N GLY A 60 4.60 11.92 3.52
CA GLY A 60 4.57 13.39 3.48
C GLY A 60 5.43 13.93 2.35
N PRO A 61 5.42 15.25 2.08
CA PRO A 61 6.16 15.83 0.97
C PRO A 61 7.65 15.49 0.95
N GLU A 62 8.26 15.35 2.13
CA GLU A 62 9.69 15.07 2.28
C GLU A 62 9.96 13.92 3.27
N THR A 63 8.92 13.16 3.63
CA THR A 63 8.98 12.19 4.73
C THR A 63 8.58 10.80 4.25
N TYR A 64 9.38 9.82 4.63
CA TYR A 64 9.22 8.42 4.26
C TYR A 64 9.33 7.49 5.48
N LEU A 65 8.63 6.36 5.41
CA LEU A 65 8.89 5.19 6.23
C LEU A 65 9.68 4.21 5.39
N ALA A 66 10.95 4.01 5.70
CA ALA A 66 11.83 3.10 5.01
C ALA A 66 11.88 1.72 5.68
N GLU A 67 12.09 0.68 4.89
CA GLU A 67 12.34 -0.65 5.42
C GLU A 67 13.53 -0.66 6.40
N ASP A 68 13.47 -1.57 7.38
CA ASP A 68 14.62 -1.91 8.22
C ASP A 68 15.19 -3.25 7.72
N PRO A 69 16.34 -3.25 7.01
CA PRO A 69 16.92 -4.48 6.46
C PRO A 69 17.30 -5.52 7.54
N GLU A 70 17.52 -5.07 8.77
CA GLU A 70 17.84 -5.96 9.88
C GLU A 70 16.58 -6.60 10.50
N ASN A 71 15.41 -5.96 10.32
CA ASN A 71 14.13 -6.42 10.85
C ASN A 71 13.02 -6.29 9.80
N PRO A 72 13.08 -7.05 8.69
CA PRO A 72 12.09 -6.97 7.61
C PRO A 72 10.69 -7.32 8.11
N ARG A 73 9.70 -6.59 7.63
CA ARG A 73 8.30 -6.69 8.02
C ARG A 73 7.44 -7.16 6.85
N LEU A 74 6.28 -7.75 7.13
CA LEU A 74 5.36 -8.18 6.08
C LEU A 74 4.89 -7.03 5.19
N ASP A 75 4.64 -5.84 5.76
CA ASP A 75 4.22 -4.67 4.99
C ASP A 75 5.25 -4.24 3.93
N ASP A 76 6.55 -4.53 4.12
CA ASP A 76 7.61 -4.26 3.14
C ASP A 76 7.46 -5.07 1.84
N TYR A 77 6.71 -6.17 1.86
CA TYR A 77 6.55 -7.10 0.75
C TYR A 77 5.19 -7.05 0.06
N ILE A 78 4.29 -6.15 0.46
CA ILE A 78 3.00 -6.01 -0.21
C ILE A 78 3.21 -5.34 -1.56
N ASN A 79 2.86 -6.06 -2.63
CA ASN A 79 3.03 -5.60 -4.00
C ASN A 79 1.96 -4.59 -4.42
N HIS A 80 2.22 -3.92 -5.54
CA HIS A 80 1.30 -3.00 -6.19
C HIS A 80 0.28 -3.73 -7.06
N SER A 81 -0.95 -3.24 -7.08
CA SER A 81 -1.92 -3.49 -8.16
C SER A 81 -2.67 -2.21 -8.52
N CYS A 82 -2.96 -2.04 -9.81
CA CYS A 82 -3.87 -0.99 -10.29
C CYS A 82 -5.34 -1.26 -9.93
N ASP A 83 -5.65 -2.49 -9.49
CA ASP A 83 -6.93 -2.89 -8.91
C ASP A 83 -6.67 -3.51 -7.51
N PRO A 84 -6.38 -2.68 -6.50
CA PRO A 84 -5.93 -3.13 -5.20
C PRO A 84 -7.09 -3.73 -4.38
N ASN A 85 -6.74 -4.63 -3.44
CA ASN A 85 -7.68 -5.11 -2.42
C ASN A 85 -7.46 -4.47 -1.05
N LEU A 86 -6.41 -3.63 -0.92
CA LEU A 86 -6.13 -2.83 0.27
C LEU A 86 -6.07 -1.34 -0.06
N GLY A 87 -6.43 -0.48 0.90
CA GLY A 87 -6.31 0.97 0.78
C GLY A 87 -6.22 1.68 2.13
N PHE A 88 -5.67 2.89 2.11
CA PHE A 88 -5.63 3.79 3.27
C PHE A 88 -7.00 4.46 3.45
N ARG A 89 -7.51 4.56 4.68
CA ARG A 89 -8.86 5.08 4.94
C ARG A 89 -8.99 6.08 6.08
N ASP A 90 -8.18 5.95 7.10
CA ASP A 90 -8.37 6.67 8.37
C ASP A 90 -7.35 7.78 8.63
N GLY A 91 -6.62 8.20 7.59
CA GLY A 91 -5.57 9.22 7.69
C GLY A 91 -4.25 8.70 8.27
N SER A 92 -4.18 7.43 8.66
CA SER A 92 -2.96 6.77 9.12
C SER A 92 -2.30 5.93 8.03
N THR A 93 -1.21 5.25 8.36
CA THR A 93 -0.53 4.27 7.49
C THR A 93 -1.15 2.88 7.57
N ARG A 94 -2.37 2.77 8.07
CA ARG A 94 -3.12 1.51 8.16
C ARG A 94 -3.82 1.20 6.85
N LEU A 95 -3.66 -0.03 6.40
CA LEU A 95 -4.32 -0.59 5.23
C LEU A 95 -5.55 -1.39 5.66
N TYR A 96 -6.64 -1.15 4.96
CA TYR A 96 -7.95 -1.79 5.17
C TYR A 96 -8.37 -2.56 3.93
N ALA A 97 -9.08 -3.67 4.11
CA ALA A 97 -9.64 -4.43 3.00
C ALA A 97 -10.71 -3.61 2.25
N LEU A 98 -10.51 -3.38 0.97
CA LEU A 98 -11.46 -2.65 0.11
C LEU A 98 -12.65 -3.50 -0.31
N ARG A 99 -12.46 -4.81 -0.31
CA ARG A 99 -13.46 -5.86 -0.57
C ARG A 99 -13.17 -7.07 0.31
N ALA A 100 -14.02 -8.08 0.28
CA ALA A 100 -13.70 -9.36 0.89
C ALA A 100 -12.47 -9.98 0.20
N ILE A 101 -11.55 -10.51 0.98
CA ILE A 101 -10.31 -11.15 0.53
C ILE A 101 -10.40 -12.62 0.91
N ALA A 102 -10.17 -13.51 -0.05
CA ALA A 102 -10.22 -14.94 0.17
C ALA A 102 -8.97 -15.46 0.88
N SER A 103 -9.08 -16.63 1.50
CA SER A 103 -7.89 -17.36 1.98
C SER A 103 -6.94 -17.63 0.82
N LYS A 104 -5.64 -17.46 1.05
CA LYS A 104 -4.55 -17.59 0.07
C LYS A 104 -4.56 -16.56 -1.06
N GLU A 105 -5.38 -15.52 -0.95
CA GLU A 105 -5.35 -14.39 -1.88
C GLU A 105 -4.17 -13.47 -1.55
N GLU A 106 -3.45 -13.00 -2.57
CA GLU A 106 -2.39 -12.02 -2.42
C GLU A 106 -2.96 -10.64 -2.11
N LEU A 107 -2.28 -9.92 -1.24
CA LEU A 107 -2.62 -8.57 -0.83
C LEU A 107 -1.90 -7.55 -1.71
N PHE A 108 -2.62 -6.53 -2.15
CA PHE A 108 -2.10 -5.45 -2.98
C PHE A 108 -2.62 -4.10 -2.51
N TRP A 109 -1.80 -3.08 -2.58
CA TRP A 109 -2.25 -1.70 -2.52
C TRP A 109 -1.73 -0.92 -3.73
N ASP A 110 -2.32 0.22 -4.02
CA ASP A 110 -1.94 1.04 -5.16
C ASP A 110 -0.86 2.05 -4.74
N TYR A 111 0.36 1.86 -5.17
CA TYR A 111 1.50 2.72 -4.80
C TYR A 111 1.28 4.19 -5.17
N ARG A 112 0.44 4.46 -6.18
CA ARG A 112 0.07 5.81 -6.57
C ARG A 112 -0.71 6.56 -5.48
N THR A 113 -1.23 5.86 -4.46
CA THR A 113 -1.94 6.44 -3.33
C THR A 113 -1.03 6.98 -2.24
N SER A 114 0.28 6.88 -2.42
CA SER A 114 1.28 7.44 -1.49
C SER A 114 2.35 8.29 -2.16
N ILE A 115 2.78 7.98 -3.37
CA ILE A 115 3.91 8.66 -4.03
C ILE A 115 3.48 9.99 -4.64
N ASN A 116 4.19 11.07 -4.29
CA ASN A 116 3.93 12.42 -4.79
C ASN A 116 5.23 13.15 -5.17
N GLU A 117 6.03 12.51 -6.02
CA GLU A 117 7.28 13.04 -6.58
C GLU A 117 7.10 13.25 -8.09
N ALA A 118 6.99 14.51 -8.52
CA ALA A 118 6.74 14.86 -9.93
C ALA A 118 7.76 14.20 -10.87
N GLY A 119 7.26 13.55 -11.92
CA GLY A 119 8.07 12.84 -12.91
C GLY A 119 8.54 11.44 -12.47
N TRP A 120 8.21 11.00 -11.26
CA TRP A 120 8.54 9.63 -10.83
C TRP A 120 7.59 8.61 -11.47
N GLU A 121 8.16 7.62 -12.14
CA GLU A 121 7.40 6.49 -12.68
C GLU A 121 8.25 5.23 -12.78
N ILE A 122 7.59 4.08 -12.69
CA ILE A 122 8.15 2.75 -12.96
C ILE A 122 7.17 1.91 -13.78
N GLY A 123 7.68 0.89 -14.47
CA GLY A 123 6.85 -0.07 -15.20
C GLY A 123 5.92 -0.86 -14.26
N CYS A 124 4.72 -1.20 -14.74
CA CYS A 124 3.75 -2.00 -14.02
C CYS A 124 3.34 -3.22 -14.84
N THR A 125 3.39 -4.39 -14.20
CA THR A 125 2.98 -5.68 -14.77
C THR A 125 1.97 -6.40 -13.87
N CYS A 126 1.13 -5.63 -13.14
CA CYS A 126 0.19 -6.19 -12.15
C CYS A 126 -0.90 -7.09 -12.75
N GLY A 127 -1.12 -7.04 -14.07
CA GLY A 127 -2.12 -7.87 -14.76
C GLY A 127 -3.56 -7.44 -14.57
N ALA A 128 -3.84 -6.35 -13.85
CA ALA A 128 -5.19 -5.81 -13.72
C ALA A 128 -5.73 -5.31 -15.06
N SER A 129 -7.05 -5.45 -15.29
CA SER A 129 -7.67 -5.02 -16.55
C SER A 129 -7.60 -3.52 -16.79
N ASN A 130 -7.48 -2.73 -15.72
CA ASN A 130 -7.30 -1.26 -15.73
C ASN A 130 -5.85 -0.84 -15.58
N CYS A 131 -4.89 -1.75 -15.76
CA CYS A 131 -3.46 -1.45 -15.64
C CYS A 131 -3.03 -0.44 -16.71
N LEU A 132 -2.37 0.64 -16.29
CA LEU A 132 -1.85 1.68 -17.19
C LEU A 132 -0.46 1.34 -17.76
N GLY A 133 0.10 0.16 -17.45
CA GLY A 133 1.45 -0.26 -17.83
C GLY A 133 2.55 0.44 -17.04
N LYS A 134 2.21 1.36 -16.17
CA LYS A 134 3.14 2.10 -15.31
C LYS A 134 2.49 2.52 -13.99
N ILE A 135 3.34 2.69 -12.98
CA ILE A 135 3.00 3.33 -11.70
C ILE A 135 3.60 4.72 -11.76
N GLN A 136 2.75 5.75 -11.67
CA GLN A 136 3.16 7.15 -11.69
C GLN A 136 2.95 7.80 -10.33
N SER A 137 3.64 8.92 -10.12
CA SER A 137 3.35 9.80 -8.99
C SER A 137 1.90 10.28 -9.01
N TYR A 138 1.29 10.45 -7.82
CA TYR A 138 -0.09 10.92 -7.69
C TYR A 138 -0.34 12.27 -8.38
N CYS A 139 0.60 13.21 -8.28
CA CYS A 139 0.48 14.52 -8.94
C CYS A 139 0.48 14.44 -10.47
N ASP A 140 1.04 13.39 -11.05
CA ASP A 140 1.14 13.20 -12.50
C ASP A 140 -0.04 12.38 -13.07
N LEU A 141 -0.93 11.88 -12.21
CA LEU A 141 -2.10 11.11 -12.64
C LEU A 141 -3.13 11.98 -13.33
N PRO A 142 -3.83 11.45 -14.35
CA PRO A 142 -5.04 12.07 -14.88
C PRO A 142 -6.08 12.33 -13.78
N ALA A 143 -6.88 13.38 -13.96
CA ALA A 143 -7.92 13.76 -12.98
C ALA A 143 -8.88 12.59 -12.65
N SER A 144 -9.26 11.79 -13.64
CA SER A 144 -10.11 10.61 -13.47
C SER A 144 -9.51 9.55 -12.55
N GLU A 145 -8.19 9.32 -12.66
CA GLU A 145 -7.49 8.38 -11.78
C GLU A 145 -7.39 8.92 -10.36
N ARG A 146 -7.07 10.21 -10.19
CA ARG A 146 -7.08 10.85 -8.87
C ARG A 146 -8.45 10.79 -8.20
N GLU A 147 -9.51 11.03 -8.95
CA GLU A 147 -10.89 10.92 -8.45
C GLU A 147 -11.21 9.48 -8.00
N ARG A 148 -10.82 8.48 -8.80
CA ARG A 148 -10.99 7.07 -8.45
C ARG A 148 -10.26 6.68 -7.17
N LEU A 149 -9.07 7.23 -6.95
CA LEU A 149 -8.20 6.89 -5.82
C LEU A 149 -8.42 7.73 -4.57
N CYS A 150 -9.14 8.86 -4.67
CA CYS A 150 -9.19 9.87 -3.59
C CYS A 150 -9.67 9.34 -2.23
N GLY A 151 -10.45 8.26 -2.20
CA GLY A 151 -10.94 7.63 -0.97
C GLY A 151 -9.93 6.71 -0.27
N ILE A 152 -8.81 6.39 -0.93
CA ILE A 152 -7.83 5.41 -0.44
C ILE A 152 -6.38 5.94 -0.44
N VAL A 153 -6.20 7.24 -0.57
CA VAL A 153 -4.88 7.90 -0.51
C VAL A 153 -4.47 8.21 0.93
N LEU A 154 -3.17 8.34 1.15
CA LEU A 154 -2.63 8.88 2.40
C LEU A 154 -3.10 10.32 2.63
N GLU A 155 -3.24 10.71 3.90
CA GLU A 155 -3.81 11.99 4.31
C GLU A 155 -3.15 13.20 3.63
N TYR A 156 -1.85 13.19 3.47
CA TYR A 156 -1.10 14.31 2.90
C TYR A 156 -1.37 14.56 1.40
N LEU A 157 -2.08 13.64 0.73
CA LEU A 157 -2.49 13.74 -0.69
C LEU A 157 -3.93 14.26 -0.86
N ARG A 158 -4.67 14.45 0.23
CA ARG A 158 -6.07 14.90 0.22
C ARG A 158 -6.23 16.40 0.04
#